data_47caa62c3da6c960d9dd92799b677f8e
#
_entry.id   47caa62c3da6c960d9dd92799b677f8e
#
_cell.length_a   1.000
_cell.length_b   1.000
_cell.length_c   1.000
_cell.angle_alpha   90.00
_cell.angle_beta   90.00
_cell.angle_gamma   90.00
#
_symmetry.space_group_name_H-M   'P 1'
#
loop_
_entity.id
_entity.type
_entity.pdbx_description
1 polymer ?
#
loop_
_entity_poly.entity_id
_entity_poly.type
_entity_poly.pdbx_seq_one_letter_code
_entity_poly.pdbx_strand_id
1 'polypeptide(L)'
;MITALAVENYRSLRHLVLPLERLNVVTGANGSGKSNLYRALRLLADSARGGAVAALAREGGLPSTLWAGAPGGGRSLRKGRPLPSPGGEQRLLLGFAGDDFGYALDLGLPLPSKETLFGADPEIKVESVWDGPVLRPAALLAERGASGTVRIRAASGAWERLPFNLKPFDSMLSEIADPQRAPELLALRERIRTWRFYDHLRTDAQAPARTAQIGTRTPVLSHDGADLAAALQTIREIGDDRAMDDAIDRAFPGSSIAIAGAGGRFELALRQPGLLRPLGTAEVSDGTLRYLLWVAALLTPRPPELLVLNEPETSLHPELIGPLADLIVAASANTQIIVVTHARPLVTALRDGSANAIELSKEDGRTLAVGQGILDEPAWHWPDR
;
A
#
# COMPACT_ATOMS: atom_id res chain seq x y z
N MET A 1 -8.04 -11.75 0.80
CA MET A 1 -7.52 -10.89 -0.29
C MET A 1 -8.39 -9.63 -0.37
N ILE A 2 -7.82 -8.47 -0.74
CA ILE A 2 -8.60 -7.26 -1.01
C ILE A 2 -9.24 -7.40 -2.40
N THR A 3 -10.55 -7.24 -2.48
CA THR A 3 -11.32 -7.37 -3.74
C THR A 3 -11.81 -6.01 -4.27
N ALA A 4 -11.90 -5.00 -3.40
CA ALA A 4 -12.27 -3.64 -3.78
C ALA A 4 -11.47 -2.61 -2.96
N LEU A 5 -11.07 -1.52 -3.63
CA LEU A 5 -10.48 -0.34 -3.01
C LEU A 5 -11.33 0.86 -3.34
N ALA A 6 -11.75 1.62 -2.33
CA ALA A 6 -12.55 2.82 -2.49
C ALA A 6 -11.87 4.04 -1.89
N VAL A 7 -11.88 5.14 -2.65
CA VAL A 7 -11.30 6.42 -2.23
C VAL A 7 -12.21 7.55 -2.67
N GLU A 8 -12.50 8.47 -1.75
CA GLU A 8 -13.27 9.67 -2.08
C GLU A 8 -12.62 10.92 -1.50
N ASN A 9 -12.55 11.97 -2.32
CA ASN A 9 -12.00 13.28 -1.99
C ASN A 9 -10.50 13.31 -1.63
N TYR A 10 -9.70 12.41 -2.14
CA TYR A 10 -8.25 12.45 -1.95
C TYR A 10 -7.52 12.96 -3.20
N ARG A 11 -6.96 14.17 -3.15
CA ARG A 11 -6.23 14.79 -4.26
C ARG A 11 -7.03 14.74 -5.58
N SER A 12 -6.55 14.04 -6.61
CA SER A 12 -7.29 13.83 -7.86
C SER A 12 -8.31 12.69 -7.80
N LEU A 13 -8.28 11.86 -6.77
CA LEU A 13 -9.22 10.76 -6.55
C LEU A 13 -10.50 11.31 -5.91
N ARG A 14 -11.38 11.89 -6.73
CA ARG A 14 -12.62 12.46 -6.24
C ARG A 14 -13.62 11.40 -5.82
N HIS A 15 -13.79 10.41 -6.63
CA HIS A 15 -14.57 9.20 -6.39
C HIS A 15 -13.95 8.11 -7.25
N LEU A 16 -13.44 7.07 -6.61
CA LEU A 16 -12.81 5.97 -7.29
C LEU A 16 -13.06 4.67 -6.51
N VAL A 17 -13.70 3.71 -7.15
CA VAL A 17 -13.89 2.35 -6.62
C VAL A 17 -13.31 1.39 -7.62
N LEU A 18 -12.27 0.65 -7.25
CA LEU A 18 -11.53 -0.23 -8.12
C LEU A 18 -11.71 -1.68 -7.72
N PRO A 19 -12.05 -2.58 -8.66
CA PRO A 19 -11.91 -4.01 -8.44
C PRO A 19 -10.44 -4.40 -8.40
N LEU A 20 -10.08 -5.23 -7.43
CA LEU A 20 -8.72 -5.74 -7.27
C LEU A 20 -8.72 -7.27 -7.35
N GLU A 21 -7.68 -7.80 -8.00
CA GLU A 21 -7.40 -9.21 -8.09
C GLU A 21 -6.08 -9.54 -7.36
N ARG A 22 -5.63 -10.76 -7.50
CA ARG A 22 -4.38 -11.20 -6.85
C ARG A 22 -3.16 -10.45 -7.37
N LEU A 23 -3.07 -10.21 -8.68
CA LEU A 23 -2.04 -9.39 -9.31
C LEU A 23 -2.70 -8.25 -10.08
N ASN A 24 -2.33 -7.02 -9.75
CA ASN A 24 -2.85 -5.81 -10.38
C ASN A 24 -1.70 -4.98 -10.95
N VAL A 25 -1.89 -4.46 -12.15
CA VAL A 25 -0.99 -3.47 -12.74
C VAL A 25 -1.74 -2.17 -13.00
N VAL A 26 -1.35 -1.12 -12.29
CA VAL A 26 -1.92 0.23 -12.41
C VAL A 26 -1.03 1.06 -13.31
N THR A 27 -1.58 1.50 -14.43
CA THR A 27 -0.87 2.29 -15.45
C THR A 27 -1.62 3.59 -15.78
N GLY A 28 -1.04 4.41 -16.63
CA GLY A 28 -1.62 5.68 -17.08
C GLY A 28 -0.56 6.74 -17.31
N ALA A 29 -0.95 7.85 -17.95
CA ALA A 29 -0.06 8.98 -18.23
C ALA A 29 0.47 9.63 -16.94
N ASN A 30 1.54 10.44 -17.08
CA ASN A 30 2.01 11.25 -15.96
C ASN A 30 0.89 12.19 -15.47
N GLY A 31 0.70 12.25 -14.15
CA GLY A 31 -0.37 13.04 -13.56
C GLY A 31 -1.76 12.41 -13.60
N SER A 32 -1.93 11.17 -14.09
CA SER A 32 -3.22 10.47 -14.11
C SER A 32 -3.78 10.10 -12.73
N GLY A 33 -2.95 10.13 -11.68
CA GLY A 33 -3.38 9.82 -10.31
C GLY A 33 -2.79 8.54 -9.73
N LYS A 34 -1.90 7.84 -10.44
CA LYS A 34 -1.21 6.62 -9.95
C LYS A 34 -0.58 6.81 -8.58
N SER A 35 0.21 7.87 -8.41
CA SER A 35 0.87 8.18 -7.12
C SER A 35 -0.14 8.54 -6.02
N ASN A 36 -1.29 9.10 -6.37
CA ASN A 36 -2.34 9.37 -5.40
C ASN A 36 -3.02 8.09 -4.93
N LEU A 37 -3.23 7.12 -5.83
CA LEU A 37 -3.74 5.79 -5.46
C LEU A 37 -2.78 5.06 -4.52
N TYR A 38 -1.48 5.06 -4.84
CA TYR A 38 -0.43 4.51 -3.98
C TYR A 38 -0.45 5.14 -2.57
N ARG A 39 -0.53 6.48 -2.50
CA ARG A 39 -0.58 7.20 -1.22
C ARG A 39 -1.85 6.91 -0.43
N ALA A 40 -3.00 6.77 -1.09
CA ALA A 40 -4.26 6.41 -0.43
C ALA A 40 -4.17 5.03 0.24
N LEU A 41 -3.61 4.02 -0.45
CA LEU A 41 -3.33 2.70 0.13
C LEU A 41 -2.38 2.78 1.32
N ARG A 42 -1.32 3.58 1.20
CA ARG A 42 -0.37 3.78 2.30
C ARG A 42 -1.01 4.47 3.50
N LEU A 43 -1.87 5.46 3.25
CA LEU A 43 -2.60 6.14 4.33
C LEU A 43 -3.55 5.20 5.07
N LEU A 44 -4.21 4.27 4.38
CA LEU A 44 -4.98 3.19 5.02
C LEU A 44 -4.11 2.31 5.93
N ALA A 45 -2.91 1.94 5.47
CA ALA A 45 -1.98 1.16 6.27
C ALA A 45 -1.46 1.94 7.49
N ASP A 46 -1.17 3.23 7.30
CA ASP A 46 -0.70 4.10 8.39
C ASP A 46 -1.80 4.35 9.43
N SER A 47 -3.07 4.41 9.02
CA SER A 47 -4.21 4.56 9.93
C SER A 47 -4.31 3.39 10.92
N ALA A 48 -4.15 2.16 10.43
CA ALA A 48 -4.15 0.97 11.29
C ALA A 48 -2.95 0.89 12.27
N ARG A 49 -1.94 1.75 12.06
CA ARG A 49 -0.76 1.88 12.94
C ARG A 49 -0.83 3.12 13.85
N GLY A 50 -1.96 3.84 13.85
CA GLY A 50 -2.12 5.11 14.58
C GLY A 50 -1.42 6.31 13.93
N GLY A 51 -1.03 6.19 12.65
CA GLY A 51 -0.22 7.19 11.95
C GLY A 51 -0.99 8.12 11.00
N ALA A 52 -2.31 8.08 10.94
CA ALA A 52 -3.10 8.83 9.97
C ALA A 52 -2.85 10.34 10.02
N VAL A 53 -2.88 10.94 11.19
CA VAL A 53 -2.64 12.38 11.39
C VAL A 53 -1.24 12.77 10.94
N ALA A 54 -0.22 12.02 11.39
CA ALA A 54 1.17 12.27 11.02
C ALA A 54 1.43 12.06 9.51
N ALA A 55 0.76 11.11 8.89
CA ALA A 55 0.85 10.88 7.45
C ALA A 55 0.27 12.06 6.66
N LEU A 56 -0.91 12.53 7.02
CA LEU A 56 -1.54 13.69 6.38
C LEU A 56 -0.77 15.00 6.66
N ALA A 57 -0.22 15.18 7.86
CA ALA A 57 0.60 16.34 8.19
C ALA A 57 1.84 16.45 7.29
N ARG A 58 2.52 15.31 7.00
CA ARG A 58 3.64 15.26 6.05
C ARG A 58 3.24 15.64 4.62
N GLU A 59 1.97 15.49 4.27
CA GLU A 59 1.42 15.88 2.97
C GLU A 59 0.87 17.32 2.93
N GLY A 60 1.03 18.09 4.00
CA GLY A 60 0.56 19.48 4.14
C GLY A 60 -0.80 19.61 4.86
N GLY A 61 -1.22 18.58 5.58
CA GLY A 61 -2.49 18.53 6.33
C GLY A 61 -3.69 18.13 5.49
N LEU A 62 -4.81 17.85 6.15
CA LEU A 62 -6.04 17.41 5.48
C LEU A 62 -6.50 18.37 4.38
N PRO A 63 -6.54 19.71 4.58
CA PRO A 63 -7.00 20.63 3.53
C PRO A 63 -6.19 20.55 2.23
N SER A 64 -4.88 20.29 2.33
CA SER A 64 -3.98 20.17 1.18
C SER A 64 -4.12 18.85 0.43
N THR A 65 -4.69 17.84 1.08
CA THR A 65 -4.88 16.49 0.52
C THR A 65 -6.28 16.28 -0.05
N LEU A 66 -7.23 17.17 0.24
CA LEU A 66 -8.57 17.09 -0.32
C LEU A 66 -8.61 17.44 -1.81
N TRP A 67 -9.66 16.98 -2.47
CA TRP A 67 -9.98 17.39 -3.84
C TRP A 67 -10.14 18.91 -3.94
N ALA A 68 -9.34 19.55 -4.80
CA ALA A 68 -9.30 21.00 -4.98
C ALA A 68 -10.23 21.52 -6.08
N GLY A 69 -10.97 20.65 -6.78
CA GLY A 69 -11.88 21.06 -7.85
C GLY A 69 -13.25 21.48 -7.34
N ALA A 70 -14.07 22.00 -8.25
CA ALA A 70 -15.42 22.46 -7.91
C ALA A 70 -16.32 21.31 -7.37
N PRO A 71 -17.15 21.54 -6.35
CA PRO A 71 -18.17 20.62 -5.93
C PRO A 71 -19.23 20.48 -7.03
N GLY A 72 -19.35 19.32 -7.66
CA GLY A 72 -20.25 19.09 -8.79
C GLY A 72 -19.51 19.12 -10.12
N GLY A 73 -19.09 17.95 -10.57
CA GLY A 73 -18.28 17.76 -11.78
C GLY A 73 -18.86 18.39 -13.04
N GLY A 74 -17.95 18.94 -13.82
CA GLY A 74 -17.96 19.33 -15.20
C GLY A 74 -19.28 19.28 -15.97
N ARG A 75 -19.99 20.35 -15.94
CA ARG A 75 -20.99 20.93 -16.89
C ARG A 75 -21.97 21.82 -16.15
N SER A 76 -21.51 22.94 -15.64
CA SER A 76 -22.30 24.15 -15.48
C SER A 76 -21.49 25.24 -14.75
N LEU A 77 -20.57 25.87 -15.44
CA LEU A 77 -20.31 27.30 -15.20
C LEU A 77 -21.50 28.08 -15.79
N ARG A 78 -22.69 27.92 -15.21
CA ARG A 78 -23.74 28.90 -15.38
C ARG A 78 -23.33 30.13 -14.56
N LYS A 79 -22.97 31.21 -15.26
CA LYS A 79 -22.77 32.56 -14.69
C LYS A 79 -23.92 32.85 -13.72
N GLY A 80 -23.60 33.09 -12.44
CA GLY A 80 -24.53 33.66 -11.47
C GLY A 80 -24.92 32.80 -10.28
N ARG A 81 -24.32 31.62 -10.04
CA ARG A 81 -24.53 30.87 -8.79
C ARG A 81 -23.40 31.19 -7.81
N PRO A 82 -23.70 31.57 -6.54
CA PRO A 82 -22.66 31.78 -5.53
C PRO A 82 -21.79 30.51 -5.45
N LEU A 83 -20.47 30.69 -5.37
CA LEU A 83 -19.57 29.62 -4.96
C LEU A 83 -20.13 29.00 -3.68
N PRO A 84 -20.21 27.66 -3.56
CA PRO A 84 -20.58 27.05 -2.30
C PRO A 84 -19.65 27.61 -1.23
N SER A 85 -20.23 27.97 -0.10
CA SER A 85 -19.50 28.45 1.07
C SER A 85 -18.35 27.51 1.38
N PRO A 86 -17.21 27.99 1.91
CA PRO A 86 -16.07 27.16 2.33
C PRO A 86 -16.39 26.12 3.42
N GLY A 87 -17.63 25.95 3.80
CA GLY A 87 -18.15 25.04 4.83
C GLY A 87 -18.86 23.79 4.34
N GLY A 88 -18.74 23.41 3.06
CA GLY A 88 -19.11 22.05 2.63
C GLY A 88 -18.26 21.02 3.42
N GLU A 89 -18.88 19.93 3.90
CA GLU A 89 -18.20 18.90 4.69
C GLU A 89 -16.90 18.47 4.02
N GLN A 90 -15.77 18.85 4.63
CA GLN A 90 -14.45 18.42 4.20
C GLN A 90 -14.24 16.98 4.70
N ARG A 91 -14.55 16.01 3.84
CA ARG A 91 -14.44 14.59 4.13
C ARG A 91 -13.40 13.97 3.22
N LEU A 92 -12.52 13.17 3.80
CA LEU A 92 -11.66 12.22 3.10
C LEU A 92 -12.12 10.82 3.48
N LEU A 93 -12.56 10.03 2.51
CA LEU A 93 -13.03 8.68 2.71
C LEU A 93 -12.06 7.70 2.08
N LEU A 94 -11.65 6.72 2.85
CA LEU A 94 -10.75 5.66 2.44
C LEU A 94 -11.33 4.32 2.91
N GLY A 95 -11.28 3.30 2.07
CA GLY A 95 -11.73 1.99 2.48
C GLY A 95 -11.33 0.89 1.50
N PHE A 96 -11.41 -0.32 1.97
CA PHE A 96 -11.27 -1.52 1.16
C PHE A 96 -12.23 -2.59 1.63
N ALA A 97 -12.55 -3.51 0.76
CA ALA A 97 -13.25 -4.74 1.08
C ALA A 97 -12.48 -5.94 0.55
N GLY A 98 -12.56 -7.03 1.22
CA GLY A 98 -11.92 -8.29 0.88
C GLY A 98 -12.85 -9.47 1.12
N ASP A 99 -12.30 -10.66 0.93
CA ASP A 99 -13.07 -11.91 1.11
C ASP A 99 -13.56 -12.06 2.55
N ASP A 100 -12.73 -11.68 3.54
CA ASP A 100 -13.02 -11.86 4.96
C ASP A 100 -13.46 -10.56 5.65
N PHE A 101 -12.79 -9.44 5.32
CA PHE A 101 -13.01 -8.17 6.02
C PHE A 101 -13.11 -7.00 5.05
N GLY A 102 -13.98 -6.06 5.40
CA GLY A 102 -13.96 -4.72 4.87
C GLY A 102 -13.65 -3.71 5.97
N TYR A 103 -13.09 -2.58 5.57
CA TYR A 103 -12.70 -1.48 6.43
C TYR A 103 -12.95 -0.14 5.75
N ALA A 104 -13.52 0.81 6.47
CA ALA A 104 -13.69 2.17 5.99
C ALA A 104 -13.36 3.19 7.07
N LEU A 105 -12.78 4.30 6.63
CA LEU A 105 -12.33 5.43 7.46
C LEU A 105 -12.84 6.74 6.85
N ASP A 106 -13.55 7.53 7.65
CA ASP A 106 -13.99 8.89 7.33
C ASP A 106 -13.20 9.88 8.18
N LEU A 107 -12.37 10.68 7.53
CA LEU A 107 -11.59 11.73 8.14
C LEU A 107 -12.20 13.10 7.81
N GLY A 108 -12.23 13.98 8.80
CA GLY A 108 -12.72 15.34 8.66
C GLY A 108 -11.98 16.30 9.56
N LEU A 109 -12.17 17.61 9.38
CA LEU A 109 -11.63 18.60 10.30
C LEU A 109 -12.43 18.64 11.62
N PRO A 110 -11.79 19.03 12.72
CA PRO A 110 -12.49 19.32 13.98
C PRO A 110 -13.48 20.48 13.79
N LEU A 111 -14.45 20.56 14.68
CA LEU A 111 -15.27 21.76 14.76
C LEU A 111 -14.39 22.95 15.14
N PRO A 112 -14.60 24.13 14.51
CA PRO A 112 -13.82 25.32 14.82
C PRO A 112 -13.91 25.66 16.32
N SER A 113 -12.75 25.71 16.97
CA SER A 113 -12.62 26.08 18.39
C SER A 113 -11.46 27.04 18.56
N LYS A 114 -11.60 27.98 19.51
CA LYS A 114 -10.52 28.89 19.92
C LYS A 114 -9.60 28.30 20.98
N GLU A 115 -9.93 27.10 21.47
CA GLU A 115 -9.24 26.45 22.59
C GLU A 115 -8.08 25.58 22.13
N THR A 116 -7.95 25.32 20.82
CA THR A 116 -6.90 24.46 20.27
C THR A 116 -6.15 25.12 19.12
N LEU A 117 -4.85 24.88 19.07
CA LEU A 117 -3.99 25.23 17.91
C LEU A 117 -4.03 24.14 16.80
N PHE A 118 -4.61 22.96 17.09
CA PHE A 118 -4.66 21.80 16.19
C PHE A 118 -5.92 21.76 15.31
N GLY A 119 -6.52 22.91 15.02
CA GLY A 119 -7.74 22.99 14.21
C GLY A 119 -7.61 22.52 12.75
N ALA A 120 -6.39 22.27 12.27
CA ALA A 120 -6.13 21.71 10.95
C ALA A 120 -5.81 20.20 10.98
N ASP A 121 -5.66 19.59 12.17
CA ASP A 121 -5.41 18.17 12.29
C ASP A 121 -6.70 17.38 12.01
N PRO A 122 -6.62 16.29 11.24
CA PRO A 122 -7.80 15.49 10.94
C PRO A 122 -8.28 14.73 12.17
N GLU A 123 -9.59 14.60 12.27
CA GLU A 123 -10.28 13.71 13.20
C GLU A 123 -10.94 12.56 12.45
N ILE A 124 -10.95 11.39 13.05
CA ILE A 124 -11.74 10.27 12.57
C ILE A 124 -13.20 10.52 12.95
N LYS A 125 -14.05 10.71 11.95
CA LYS A 125 -15.49 10.96 12.15
C LYS A 125 -16.28 9.66 12.23
N VAL A 126 -15.93 8.70 11.36
CA VAL A 126 -16.46 7.34 11.37
C VAL A 126 -15.36 6.36 11.00
N GLU A 127 -15.38 5.21 11.64
CA GLU A 127 -14.52 4.09 11.31
C GLU A 127 -15.34 2.80 11.45
N SER A 128 -15.29 1.92 10.46
CA SER A 128 -16.11 0.71 10.43
C SER A 128 -15.35 -0.49 9.93
N VAL A 129 -15.60 -1.64 10.55
CA VAL A 129 -15.13 -2.96 10.13
C VAL A 129 -16.33 -3.87 9.93
N TRP A 130 -16.35 -4.62 8.84
CA TRP A 130 -17.41 -5.57 8.53
C TRP A 130 -16.87 -6.87 7.97
N ASP A 131 -17.69 -7.91 7.99
CA ASP A 131 -17.42 -9.22 7.41
C ASP A 131 -17.76 -9.24 5.91
N GLY A 132 -16.84 -9.78 5.11
CA GLY A 132 -17.02 -9.99 3.67
C GLY A 132 -16.90 -8.74 2.79
N PRO A 133 -17.28 -8.88 1.50
CA PRO A 133 -16.94 -7.89 0.47
C PRO A 133 -17.85 -6.66 0.43
N VAL A 134 -18.99 -6.66 1.11
CA VAL A 134 -19.97 -5.56 1.03
C VAL A 134 -20.45 -5.15 2.42
N LEU A 135 -20.34 -3.86 2.73
CA LEU A 135 -20.91 -3.29 3.95
C LEU A 135 -22.43 -3.43 3.96
N ARG A 136 -22.93 -4.16 4.94
CA ARG A 136 -24.36 -4.30 5.25
C ARG A 136 -24.55 -4.21 6.76
N PRO A 137 -25.69 -3.73 7.28
CA PRO A 137 -25.90 -3.65 8.73
C PRO A 137 -25.70 -4.98 9.46
N ALA A 138 -26.04 -6.11 8.82
CA ALA A 138 -25.84 -7.44 9.37
C ALA A 138 -24.39 -7.92 9.39
N ALA A 139 -23.55 -7.40 8.46
CA ALA A 139 -22.14 -7.75 8.34
C ALA A 139 -21.24 -6.89 9.24
N LEU A 140 -21.74 -5.79 9.78
CA LEU A 140 -20.96 -4.85 10.58
C LEU A 140 -20.48 -5.52 11.87
N LEU A 141 -19.16 -5.54 12.08
CA LEU A 141 -18.49 -6.17 13.24
C LEU A 141 -18.11 -5.13 14.31
N ALA A 142 -17.63 -3.98 13.88
CA ALA A 142 -17.25 -2.89 14.77
C ALA A 142 -17.45 -1.55 14.09
N GLU A 143 -17.81 -0.56 14.86
CA GLU A 143 -17.93 0.82 14.40
C GLU A 143 -17.50 1.82 15.46
N ARG A 144 -16.97 2.94 15.03
CA ARG A 144 -16.61 4.10 15.82
C ARG A 144 -17.26 5.34 15.24
N GLY A 145 -17.99 6.07 16.06
CA GLY A 145 -18.57 7.35 15.69
C GLY A 145 -17.68 8.55 16.05
N ALA A 146 -18.09 9.74 15.65
CA ALA A 146 -17.36 11.00 15.86
C ALA A 146 -17.07 11.32 17.33
N SER A 147 -17.93 10.87 18.27
CA SER A 147 -17.71 11.01 19.70
C SER A 147 -16.60 10.12 20.27
N GLY A 148 -15.97 9.28 19.45
CA GLY A 148 -14.99 8.28 19.86
C GLY A 148 -15.62 7.04 20.53
N THR A 149 -16.95 6.96 20.61
CA THR A 149 -17.65 5.77 21.10
C THR A 149 -17.45 4.62 20.14
N VAL A 150 -17.01 3.48 20.66
CA VAL A 150 -16.84 2.25 19.88
C VAL A 150 -17.89 1.23 20.28
N ARG A 151 -18.52 0.62 19.29
CA ARG A 151 -19.41 -0.55 19.45
C ARG A 151 -18.82 -1.72 18.70
N ILE A 152 -18.89 -2.89 19.28
CA ILE A 152 -18.43 -4.14 18.71
C ILE A 152 -19.56 -5.17 18.71
N ARG A 153 -19.53 -6.09 17.78
CA ARG A 153 -20.48 -7.19 17.72
C ARG A 153 -19.96 -8.32 18.60
N ALA A 154 -20.66 -8.60 19.69
CA ALA A 154 -20.33 -9.74 20.54
C ALA A 154 -20.61 -11.07 19.84
N ALA A 155 -20.02 -12.17 20.33
CA ALA A 155 -20.26 -13.52 19.82
C ALA A 155 -21.74 -13.94 19.84
N SER A 156 -22.55 -13.34 20.72
CA SER A 156 -24.00 -13.52 20.75
C SER A 156 -24.74 -12.82 19.60
N GLY A 157 -24.06 -12.00 18.80
CA GLY A 157 -24.66 -11.14 17.80
C GLY A 157 -25.21 -9.81 18.33
N ALA A 158 -25.19 -9.57 19.64
CA ALA A 158 -25.61 -8.31 20.25
C ALA A 158 -24.52 -7.24 20.09
N TRP A 159 -24.95 -5.97 20.06
CA TRP A 159 -24.02 -4.84 20.11
C TRP A 159 -23.58 -4.58 21.54
N GLU A 160 -22.27 -4.48 21.72
CA GLU A 160 -21.64 -4.12 22.97
C GLU A 160 -20.86 -2.81 22.80
N ARG A 161 -21.11 -1.85 23.71
CA ARG A 161 -20.34 -0.61 23.76
C ARG A 161 -19.10 -0.83 24.63
N LEU A 162 -17.93 -0.40 24.14
CA LEU A 162 -16.72 -0.40 24.98
C LEU A 162 -16.83 0.65 26.10
N PRO A 163 -16.24 0.39 27.27
CA PRO A 163 -16.39 1.25 28.47
C PRO A 163 -15.58 2.55 28.40
N PHE A 164 -14.91 2.82 27.27
CA PHE A 164 -14.11 4.02 27.06
C PHE A 164 -14.41 4.61 25.67
N ASN A 165 -14.08 5.87 25.49
CA ASN A 165 -14.13 6.54 24.20
C ASN A 165 -12.70 6.76 23.70
N LEU A 166 -12.49 6.59 22.40
CA LEU A 166 -11.24 6.92 21.73
C LEU A 166 -11.14 8.44 21.55
N LYS A 167 -9.91 8.96 21.53
CA LYS A 167 -9.66 10.35 21.15
C LYS A 167 -9.98 10.55 19.67
N PRO A 168 -10.30 11.77 19.21
CA PRO A 168 -10.71 12.02 17.84
C PRO A 168 -9.70 11.57 16.77
N PHE A 169 -8.41 11.52 17.10
CA PHE A 169 -7.31 11.16 16.20
C PHE A 169 -6.85 9.69 16.32
N ASP A 170 -7.39 8.92 17.29
CA ASP A 170 -7.01 7.52 17.52
C ASP A 170 -7.94 6.59 16.71
N SER A 171 -7.36 5.66 15.97
CA SER A 171 -8.09 4.61 15.25
C SER A 171 -8.46 3.47 16.18
N MET A 172 -9.63 2.88 15.99
CA MET A 172 -9.99 1.67 16.73
C MET A 172 -9.06 0.49 16.40
N LEU A 173 -8.47 0.46 15.19
CA LEU A 173 -7.49 -0.58 14.82
C LEU A 173 -6.18 -0.42 15.58
N SER A 174 -5.74 0.82 15.91
CA SER A 174 -4.50 1.02 16.66
C SER A 174 -4.68 0.80 18.16
N GLU A 175 -5.82 1.20 18.71
CA GLU A 175 -6.02 1.28 20.16
C GLU A 175 -6.70 0.04 20.78
N ILE A 176 -7.48 -0.71 19.98
CA ILE A 176 -8.20 -1.86 20.50
C ILE A 176 -7.43 -3.15 20.18
N ALA A 177 -6.93 -3.80 21.23
CA ALA A 177 -6.18 -5.05 21.15
C ALA A 177 -6.75 -6.08 22.14
N ASP A 178 -8.05 -6.33 22.06
CA ASP A 178 -8.73 -7.28 22.92
C ASP A 178 -9.07 -8.57 22.14
N PRO A 179 -8.30 -9.64 22.34
CA PRO A 179 -8.51 -10.89 21.59
C PRO A 179 -9.78 -11.65 22.00
N GLN A 180 -10.40 -11.30 23.14
CA GLN A 180 -11.61 -11.96 23.63
C GLN A 180 -12.88 -11.22 23.15
N ARG A 181 -12.85 -9.88 23.13
CA ARG A 181 -14.02 -9.06 22.81
C ARG A 181 -14.04 -8.58 21.36
N ALA A 182 -12.87 -8.38 20.75
CA ALA A 182 -12.74 -7.86 19.39
C ALA A 182 -11.63 -8.57 18.58
N PRO A 183 -11.68 -9.92 18.46
CA PRO A 183 -10.65 -10.68 17.73
C PRO A 183 -10.53 -10.26 16.27
N GLU A 184 -11.63 -9.83 15.64
CA GLU A 184 -11.67 -9.40 14.25
C GLU A 184 -10.88 -8.11 14.03
N LEU A 185 -10.97 -7.14 14.96
CA LEU A 185 -10.17 -5.91 14.92
C LEU A 185 -8.68 -6.23 15.02
N LEU A 186 -8.32 -7.13 15.92
CA LEU A 186 -6.94 -7.58 16.10
C LEU A 186 -6.43 -8.29 14.84
N ALA A 187 -7.21 -9.21 14.28
CA ALA A 187 -6.85 -9.93 13.07
C ALA A 187 -6.67 -8.98 11.88
N LEU A 188 -7.59 -8.05 11.67
CA LEU A 188 -7.52 -7.06 10.61
C LEU A 188 -6.31 -6.13 10.78
N ARG A 189 -6.06 -5.65 12.01
CA ARG A 189 -4.86 -4.85 12.31
C ARG A 189 -3.58 -5.57 11.95
N GLU A 190 -3.41 -6.82 12.37
CA GLU A 190 -2.21 -7.58 12.11
C GLU A 190 -2.03 -7.83 10.60
N ARG A 191 -3.11 -8.09 9.86
CA ARG A 191 -3.06 -8.19 8.38
C ARG A 191 -2.56 -6.90 7.74
N ILE A 192 -3.14 -5.74 8.07
CA ILE A 192 -2.74 -4.44 7.50
C ILE A 192 -1.29 -4.12 7.89
N ARG A 193 -0.84 -4.48 9.08
CA ARG A 193 0.54 -4.28 9.52
C ARG A 193 1.56 -5.06 8.70
N THR A 194 1.15 -6.17 8.08
CA THR A 194 2.02 -6.91 7.17
C THR A 194 2.22 -6.22 5.83
N TRP A 195 1.32 -5.31 5.42
CA TRP A 195 1.41 -4.65 4.11
C TRP A 195 2.76 -3.99 3.91
N ARG A 196 3.34 -4.16 2.72
CA ARG A 196 4.63 -3.61 2.34
C ARG A 196 4.50 -2.70 1.13
N PHE A 197 5.20 -1.59 1.22
CA PHE A 197 5.23 -0.55 0.20
C PHE A 197 6.68 -0.28 -0.19
N TYR A 198 7.02 -0.60 -1.44
CA TYR A 198 8.36 -0.37 -1.96
C TYR A 198 8.31 0.72 -3.04
N ASP A 199 8.71 1.92 -2.66
CA ASP A 199 8.75 3.11 -3.52
C ASP A 199 10.16 3.71 -3.67
N HIS A 200 11.04 3.47 -2.73
CA HIS A 200 12.35 4.09 -2.68
C HIS A 200 13.47 3.12 -2.30
N LEU A 201 13.55 1.99 -3.02
CA LEU A 201 14.72 1.13 -2.91
C LEU A 201 15.91 1.85 -3.52
N ARG A 202 16.77 2.46 -2.70
CA ARG A 202 17.94 3.22 -3.15
C ARG A 202 19.03 2.30 -3.66
N THR A 203 19.69 2.72 -4.75
CA THR A 203 20.82 2.01 -5.36
C THR A 203 22.00 2.92 -5.64
N ASP A 204 21.89 4.22 -5.34
CA ASP A 204 23.00 5.18 -5.46
C ASP A 204 24.19 4.81 -4.58
N ALA A 205 25.32 5.51 -4.76
CA ALA A 205 26.58 5.21 -4.07
C ALA A 205 26.48 5.24 -2.53
N GLN A 206 25.48 5.91 -1.97
CA GLN A 206 25.23 5.99 -0.52
C GLN A 206 24.04 5.12 -0.07
N ALA A 207 23.53 4.24 -0.95
CA ALA A 207 22.43 3.36 -0.63
C ALA A 207 22.80 2.40 0.52
N PRO A 208 21.91 2.17 1.50
CA PRO A 208 22.18 1.24 2.60
C PRO A 208 22.59 -0.16 2.15
N ALA A 209 22.01 -0.64 1.04
CA ALA A 209 22.31 -1.94 0.48
C ALA A 209 23.74 -2.11 -0.05
N ARG A 210 24.51 -1.01 -0.22
CA ARG A 210 25.90 -1.06 -0.70
C ARG A 210 26.94 -1.26 0.40
N THR A 211 26.56 -1.26 1.65
CA THR A 211 27.47 -1.37 2.79
C THR A 211 27.21 -2.65 3.59
N ALA A 212 28.16 -3.05 4.42
CA ALA A 212 27.99 -4.15 5.36
C ALA A 212 26.82 -3.84 6.31
N GLN A 213 25.89 -4.79 6.44
CA GLN A 213 24.62 -4.64 7.13
C GLN A 213 24.59 -5.46 8.42
N ILE A 214 23.67 -5.14 9.33
CA ILE A 214 23.46 -5.94 10.53
C ILE A 214 22.96 -7.34 10.11
N GLY A 215 23.66 -8.37 10.57
CA GLY A 215 23.38 -9.77 10.25
C GLY A 215 22.34 -10.36 11.21
N THR A 216 21.06 -10.03 11.03
CA THR A 216 19.97 -10.66 11.78
C THR A 216 19.02 -11.35 10.83
N ARG A 217 18.32 -12.39 11.30
CA ARG A 217 17.32 -13.09 10.48
C ARG A 217 16.20 -12.13 10.07
N THR A 218 16.04 -11.91 8.78
CA THR A 218 15.16 -10.91 8.17
C THR A 218 14.15 -11.61 7.26
N PRO A 219 13.00 -12.04 7.78
CA PRO A 219 11.99 -12.75 6.97
C PRO A 219 11.30 -11.88 5.93
N VAL A 220 11.33 -10.55 6.07
CA VAL A 220 10.73 -9.58 5.13
C VAL A 220 11.69 -8.41 4.97
N LEU A 221 12.05 -8.08 3.73
CA LEU A 221 12.94 -6.96 3.40
C LEU A 221 12.38 -5.64 3.97
N SER A 222 13.25 -4.82 4.58
CA SER A 222 12.90 -3.45 4.99
C SER A 222 12.57 -2.57 3.78
N HIS A 223 11.79 -1.53 4.00
CA HIS A 223 11.30 -0.64 2.93
C HIS A 223 12.41 0.16 2.22
N ASP A 224 13.59 0.30 2.85
CA ASP A 224 14.76 0.99 2.30
C ASP A 224 15.87 0.03 1.82
N GLY A 225 15.69 -1.27 1.98
CA GLY A 225 16.65 -2.30 1.60
C GLY A 225 17.92 -2.37 2.45
N ALA A 226 17.92 -1.74 3.65
CA ALA A 226 19.08 -1.70 4.55
C ALA A 226 19.49 -3.07 5.10
N ASP A 227 18.70 -4.11 4.88
CA ASP A 227 18.90 -5.46 5.35
C ASP A 227 18.96 -6.52 4.21
N LEU A 228 19.31 -6.07 2.99
CA LEU A 228 19.33 -6.93 1.78
C LEU A 228 20.14 -8.22 1.99
N ALA A 229 21.36 -8.15 2.50
CA ALA A 229 22.21 -9.32 2.69
C ALA A 229 21.58 -10.29 3.70
N ALA A 230 21.00 -9.78 4.78
CA ALA A 230 20.32 -10.58 5.80
C ALA A 230 19.01 -11.20 5.25
N ALA A 231 18.24 -10.47 4.42
CA ALA A 231 17.05 -10.97 3.78
C ALA A 231 17.37 -12.12 2.82
N LEU A 232 18.35 -11.96 1.93
CA LEU A 232 18.78 -13.00 0.98
C LEU A 232 19.34 -14.23 1.73
N GLN A 233 20.12 -14.03 2.81
CA GLN A 233 20.56 -15.15 3.65
C GLN A 233 19.38 -15.86 4.34
N THR A 234 18.38 -15.10 4.76
CA THR A 234 17.19 -15.68 5.38
C THR A 234 16.36 -16.50 4.37
N ILE A 235 16.25 -16.04 3.12
CA ILE A 235 15.64 -16.83 2.03
C ILE A 235 16.40 -18.13 1.84
N ARG A 236 17.73 -18.08 1.81
CA ARG A 236 18.58 -19.28 1.64
C ARG A 236 18.41 -20.31 2.78
N GLU A 237 18.20 -19.84 4.01
CA GLU A 237 18.11 -20.76 5.17
C GLU A 237 16.71 -21.31 5.43
N ILE A 238 15.65 -20.53 5.19
CA ILE A 238 14.28 -20.90 5.56
C ILE A 238 13.24 -20.63 4.46
N GLY A 239 13.64 -20.08 3.32
CA GLY A 239 12.81 -19.82 2.15
C GLY A 239 13.05 -20.81 1.02
N ASP A 240 12.79 -20.36 -0.22
CA ASP A 240 13.05 -21.11 -1.44
C ASP A 240 14.38 -20.63 -2.06
N ASP A 241 15.48 -21.30 -1.68
CA ASP A 241 16.83 -21.02 -2.18
C ASP A 241 16.97 -21.30 -3.67
N ARG A 242 16.26 -22.31 -4.19
CA ARG A 242 16.27 -22.66 -5.62
C ARG A 242 15.59 -21.57 -6.43
N ALA A 243 14.40 -21.14 -6.04
CA ALA A 243 13.72 -20.04 -6.71
C ALA A 243 14.56 -18.76 -6.72
N MET A 244 15.31 -18.50 -5.64
CA MET A 244 16.24 -17.36 -5.57
C MET A 244 17.42 -17.51 -6.56
N ASP A 245 18.07 -18.67 -6.58
CA ASP A 245 19.20 -18.93 -7.48
C ASP A 245 18.74 -18.92 -8.95
N ASP A 246 17.56 -19.50 -9.26
CA ASP A 246 16.95 -19.47 -10.61
C ASP A 246 16.61 -18.04 -11.05
N ALA A 247 16.09 -17.21 -10.13
CA ALA A 247 15.78 -15.81 -10.45
C ALA A 247 17.06 -15.00 -10.75
N ILE A 248 18.14 -15.26 -10.04
CA ILE A 248 19.45 -14.61 -10.24
C ILE A 248 20.08 -15.08 -11.55
N ASP A 249 20.08 -16.40 -11.81
CA ASP A 249 20.64 -16.96 -13.04
C ASP A 249 19.89 -16.48 -14.29
N ARG A 250 18.55 -16.40 -14.22
CA ARG A 250 17.72 -15.88 -15.31
C ARG A 250 18.02 -14.43 -15.66
N ALA A 251 18.29 -13.60 -14.64
CA ALA A 251 18.64 -12.19 -14.84
C ALA A 251 20.10 -11.97 -15.24
N PHE A 252 20.99 -12.82 -14.72
CA PHE A 252 22.44 -12.73 -14.87
C PHE A 252 23.03 -14.12 -15.12
N PRO A 253 22.97 -14.64 -16.35
CA PRO A 253 23.31 -16.02 -16.65
C PRO A 253 24.67 -16.47 -16.11
N GLY A 254 24.70 -17.59 -15.39
CA GLY A 254 25.88 -18.15 -14.76
C GLY A 254 26.34 -17.41 -13.49
N SER A 255 25.57 -16.43 -13.01
CA SER A 255 25.91 -15.66 -11.81
C SER A 255 25.30 -16.29 -10.56
N SER A 256 25.94 -16.07 -9.41
CA SER A 256 25.44 -16.47 -8.11
C SER A 256 25.81 -15.46 -7.02
N ILE A 257 25.06 -15.45 -5.92
CA ILE A 257 25.38 -14.59 -4.79
C ILE A 257 26.10 -15.36 -3.69
N ALA A 258 26.99 -14.67 -3.00
CA ALA A 258 27.65 -15.13 -1.77
C ALA A 258 27.43 -14.13 -0.66
N ILE A 259 27.15 -14.61 0.55
CA ILE A 259 26.97 -13.76 1.72
C ILE A 259 28.03 -14.18 2.73
N ALA A 260 28.86 -13.21 3.17
CA ALA A 260 29.89 -13.38 4.17
C ALA A 260 29.46 -12.70 5.47
N GLY A 261 29.67 -13.37 6.59
CA GLY A 261 29.37 -12.83 7.91
C GLY A 261 30.66 -12.61 8.71
N ALA A 262 30.85 -11.39 9.22
CA ALA A 262 31.96 -11.07 10.14
C ALA A 262 31.49 -10.04 11.17
N GLY A 263 31.80 -10.28 12.45
CA GLY A 263 31.49 -9.35 13.54
C GLY A 263 30.01 -8.98 13.68
N GLY A 264 29.09 -9.91 13.36
CA GLY A 264 27.65 -9.64 13.38
C GLY A 264 27.13 -8.80 12.21
N ARG A 265 27.93 -8.59 11.19
CA ARG A 265 27.56 -7.89 9.95
C ARG A 265 27.64 -8.85 8.76
N PHE A 266 26.75 -8.63 7.80
CA PHE A 266 26.71 -9.39 6.55
C PHE A 266 27.10 -8.51 5.37
N GLU A 267 27.88 -9.08 4.45
CA GLU A 267 28.27 -8.50 3.18
C GLU A 267 27.80 -9.40 2.05
N LEU A 268 27.15 -8.79 1.06
CA LEU A 268 26.71 -9.46 -0.15
C LEU A 268 27.75 -9.29 -1.25
N ALA A 269 28.06 -10.35 -1.96
CA ALA A 269 28.89 -10.33 -3.15
C ALA A 269 28.25 -11.12 -4.27
N LEU A 270 28.45 -10.67 -5.53
CA LEU A 270 27.97 -11.30 -6.75
C LEU A 270 29.16 -11.99 -7.45
N ARG A 271 29.03 -13.28 -7.71
CA ARG A 271 29.93 -14.05 -8.56
C ARG A 271 29.41 -14.03 -9.98
N GLN A 272 30.26 -13.64 -10.92
CA GLN A 272 29.92 -13.60 -12.35
C GLN A 272 30.92 -14.39 -13.19
N PRO A 273 30.48 -15.05 -14.26
CA PRO A 273 31.39 -15.73 -15.19
C PRO A 273 32.47 -14.78 -15.73
N GLY A 274 33.66 -15.29 -15.84
CA GLY A 274 34.82 -14.52 -16.38
C GLY A 274 35.52 -13.62 -15.35
N LEU A 275 35.00 -13.48 -14.14
CA LEU A 275 35.67 -12.73 -13.06
C LEU A 275 36.41 -13.66 -12.10
N LEU A 276 37.64 -13.29 -11.73
CA LEU A 276 38.49 -14.06 -10.82
C LEU A 276 38.08 -13.93 -9.34
N ARG A 277 37.33 -12.90 -9.00
CA ARG A 277 36.80 -12.67 -7.66
C ARG A 277 35.35 -12.23 -7.70
N PRO A 278 34.59 -12.43 -6.63
CA PRO A 278 33.26 -11.84 -6.50
C PRO A 278 33.33 -10.29 -6.46
N LEU A 279 32.26 -9.64 -6.94
CA LEU A 279 32.05 -8.20 -6.83
C LEU A 279 31.24 -7.91 -5.55
N GLY A 280 31.75 -7.03 -4.69
CA GLY A 280 30.97 -6.53 -3.55
C GLY A 280 29.82 -5.61 -4.00
N THR A 281 28.87 -5.35 -3.09
CA THR A 281 27.70 -4.49 -3.37
C THR A 281 28.08 -3.07 -3.79
N ALA A 282 29.26 -2.57 -3.40
CA ALA A 282 29.76 -1.27 -3.83
C ALA A 282 30.17 -1.25 -5.31
N GLU A 283 30.48 -2.41 -5.89
CA GLU A 283 31.04 -2.55 -7.26
C GLU A 283 29.97 -2.91 -8.29
N VAL A 284 28.82 -3.49 -7.87
CA VAL A 284 27.75 -3.86 -8.79
C VAL A 284 26.98 -2.64 -9.28
N SER A 285 26.42 -2.74 -10.51
CA SER A 285 25.62 -1.66 -11.09
C SER A 285 24.34 -1.40 -10.27
N ASP A 286 23.76 -0.19 -10.44
CA ASP A 286 22.49 0.18 -9.80
C ASP A 286 21.36 -0.77 -10.19
N GLY A 287 21.30 -1.15 -11.47
CA GLY A 287 20.30 -2.11 -11.99
C GLY A 287 20.45 -3.50 -11.38
N THR A 288 21.69 -4.00 -11.26
CA THR A 288 21.98 -5.27 -10.62
C THR A 288 21.55 -5.26 -9.14
N LEU A 289 21.93 -4.22 -8.39
CA LEU A 289 21.56 -4.07 -6.98
C LEU A 289 20.03 -3.96 -6.83
N ARG A 290 19.38 -3.21 -7.71
CA ARG A 290 17.93 -3.07 -7.74
C ARG A 290 17.22 -4.41 -7.97
N TYR A 291 17.72 -5.20 -8.91
CA TYR A 291 17.15 -6.52 -9.16
C TYR A 291 17.30 -7.46 -7.95
N LEU A 292 18.45 -7.46 -7.29
CA LEU A 292 18.65 -8.24 -6.05
C LEU A 292 17.74 -7.80 -4.90
N LEU A 293 17.45 -6.50 -4.80
CA LEU A 293 16.45 -5.99 -3.85
C LEU A 293 15.05 -6.52 -4.17
N TRP A 294 14.66 -6.61 -5.47
CA TRP A 294 13.39 -7.21 -5.87
C TRP A 294 13.34 -8.72 -5.61
N VAL A 295 14.43 -9.44 -5.82
CA VAL A 295 14.53 -10.86 -5.45
C VAL A 295 14.25 -11.03 -3.95
N ALA A 296 14.90 -10.23 -3.10
CA ALA A 296 14.71 -10.29 -1.66
C ALA A 296 13.29 -9.90 -1.21
N ALA A 297 12.66 -8.92 -1.88
CA ALA A 297 11.32 -8.46 -1.56
C ALA A 297 10.23 -9.48 -1.97
N LEU A 298 10.39 -10.11 -3.15
CA LEU A 298 9.38 -10.95 -3.77
C LEU A 298 9.48 -12.43 -3.36
N LEU A 299 10.67 -12.93 -3.02
CA LEU A 299 10.89 -14.30 -2.53
C LEU A 299 10.95 -14.39 -1.01
N THR A 300 10.40 -13.40 -0.32
CA THR A 300 10.38 -13.37 1.15
C THR A 300 9.75 -14.63 1.76
N PRO A 301 10.38 -15.27 2.80
CA PRO A 301 9.84 -16.45 3.44
C PRO A 301 8.51 -16.24 4.20
N ARG A 302 8.18 -14.98 4.49
CA ARG A 302 6.90 -14.58 5.11
C ARG A 302 6.20 -13.56 4.21
N PRO A 303 5.52 -14.01 3.15
CA PRO A 303 4.81 -13.12 2.24
C PRO A 303 3.80 -12.26 3.01
N PRO A 304 3.80 -10.92 2.82
CA PRO A 304 2.79 -10.06 3.40
C PRO A 304 1.43 -10.28 2.71
N GLU A 305 0.35 -9.86 3.34
CA GLU A 305 -0.99 -9.90 2.71
C GLU A 305 -1.04 -9.05 1.43
N LEU A 306 -0.33 -7.91 1.41
CA LEU A 306 -0.28 -6.99 0.27
C LEU A 306 1.14 -6.46 0.05
N LEU A 307 1.60 -6.54 -1.21
CA LEU A 307 2.78 -5.85 -1.71
C LEU A 307 2.37 -4.75 -2.69
N VAL A 308 2.83 -3.53 -2.47
CA VAL A 308 2.64 -2.43 -3.42
C VAL A 308 4.01 -1.99 -3.93
N LEU A 309 4.23 -2.17 -5.23
CA LEU A 309 5.48 -1.86 -5.91
C LEU A 309 5.29 -0.61 -6.76
N ASN A 310 6.04 0.44 -6.47
CA ASN A 310 5.94 1.69 -7.23
C ASN A 310 7.16 1.83 -8.15
N GLU A 311 6.90 1.86 -9.46
CA GLU A 311 7.90 1.95 -10.53
C GLU A 311 9.09 0.98 -10.34
N PRO A 312 8.80 -0.34 -10.21
CA PRO A 312 9.84 -1.32 -9.91
C PRO A 312 10.90 -1.43 -11.02
N GLU A 313 10.56 -1.05 -12.24
CA GLU A 313 11.45 -1.01 -13.40
C GLU A 313 12.50 0.11 -13.38
N THR A 314 12.34 1.10 -12.49
CA THR A 314 13.26 2.25 -12.43
C THR A 314 14.72 1.80 -12.26
N SER A 315 15.62 2.32 -13.08
CA SER A 315 17.06 1.97 -13.11
C SER A 315 17.38 0.54 -13.53
N LEU A 316 16.42 -0.26 -13.99
CA LEU A 316 16.67 -1.57 -14.58
C LEU A 316 17.03 -1.46 -16.06
N HIS A 317 17.95 -2.32 -16.50
CA HIS A 317 18.19 -2.51 -17.94
C HIS A 317 16.94 -3.17 -18.59
N PRO A 318 16.59 -2.84 -19.84
CA PRO A 318 15.42 -3.43 -20.50
C PRO A 318 15.37 -4.96 -20.48
N GLU A 319 16.50 -5.63 -20.54
CA GLU A 319 16.61 -7.10 -20.48
C GLU A 319 16.17 -7.69 -19.13
N LEU A 320 16.18 -6.90 -18.05
CA LEU A 320 15.75 -7.33 -16.73
C LEU A 320 14.24 -7.20 -16.51
N ILE A 321 13.51 -6.56 -17.44
CA ILE A 321 12.06 -6.37 -17.32
C ILE A 321 11.32 -7.71 -17.38
N GLY A 322 11.70 -8.59 -18.30
CA GLY A 322 11.12 -9.94 -18.38
C GLY A 322 11.34 -10.76 -17.10
N PRO A 323 12.59 -10.96 -16.65
CA PRO A 323 12.88 -11.62 -15.37
C PRO A 323 12.17 -11.00 -14.17
N LEU A 324 12.04 -9.68 -14.11
CA LEU A 324 11.27 -9.00 -13.05
C LEU A 324 9.77 -9.33 -13.12
N ALA A 325 9.19 -9.32 -14.33
CA ALA A 325 7.77 -9.66 -14.49
C ALA A 325 7.49 -11.10 -14.07
N ASP A 326 8.34 -12.05 -14.49
CA ASP A 326 8.22 -13.45 -14.09
C ASP A 326 8.28 -13.62 -12.55
N LEU A 327 9.19 -12.89 -11.90
CA LEU A 327 9.33 -12.91 -10.46
C LEU A 327 8.09 -12.34 -9.74
N ILE A 328 7.53 -11.24 -10.26
CA ILE A 328 6.28 -10.64 -9.74
C ILE A 328 5.10 -11.61 -9.91
N VAL A 329 4.96 -12.23 -11.08
CA VAL A 329 3.90 -13.22 -11.36
C VAL A 329 4.02 -14.41 -10.42
N ALA A 330 5.23 -14.96 -10.27
CA ALA A 330 5.47 -16.08 -9.35
C ALA A 330 5.13 -15.72 -7.89
N ALA A 331 5.56 -14.55 -7.42
CA ALA A 331 5.29 -14.07 -6.06
C ALA A 331 3.78 -13.84 -5.81
N SER A 332 3.01 -13.46 -6.86
CA SER A 332 1.58 -13.23 -6.73
C SER A 332 0.78 -14.47 -6.35
N ALA A 333 1.33 -15.67 -6.46
CA ALA A 333 0.70 -16.89 -5.96
C ALA A 333 0.53 -16.89 -4.44
N ASN A 334 1.42 -16.21 -3.70
CA ASN A 334 1.45 -16.24 -2.24
C ASN A 334 1.07 -14.90 -1.58
N THR A 335 1.09 -13.80 -2.31
CA THR A 335 0.77 -12.45 -1.82
C THR A 335 -0.02 -11.67 -2.85
N GLN A 336 -0.91 -10.79 -2.43
CA GLN A 336 -1.57 -9.87 -3.37
C GLN A 336 -0.58 -8.77 -3.76
N ILE A 337 -0.47 -8.50 -5.07
CA ILE A 337 0.49 -7.51 -5.57
C ILE A 337 -0.24 -6.41 -6.36
N ILE A 338 0.13 -5.16 -6.08
CA ILE A 338 -0.25 -4.00 -6.88
C ILE A 338 1.03 -3.37 -7.42
N VAL A 339 1.21 -3.41 -8.74
CA VAL A 339 2.33 -2.76 -9.43
C VAL A 339 1.85 -1.45 -10.01
N VAL A 340 2.45 -0.34 -9.60
CA VAL A 340 2.21 0.99 -10.19
C VAL A 340 3.37 1.28 -11.13
N THR A 341 3.10 1.40 -12.42
CA THR A 341 4.16 1.57 -13.43
C THR A 341 3.71 2.41 -14.62
N HIS A 342 4.65 3.00 -15.31
CA HIS A 342 4.45 3.64 -16.61
C HIS A 342 5.21 2.92 -17.75
N ALA A 343 5.97 1.89 -17.43
CA ALA A 343 6.77 1.13 -18.40
C ALA A 343 5.91 0.12 -19.18
N ARG A 344 5.62 0.43 -20.43
CA ARG A 344 4.84 -0.45 -21.32
C ARG A 344 5.35 -1.89 -21.39
N PRO A 345 6.67 -2.17 -21.48
CA PRO A 345 7.17 -3.54 -21.51
C PRO A 345 6.77 -4.33 -20.25
N LEU A 346 6.85 -3.72 -19.07
CA LEU A 346 6.44 -4.37 -17.83
C LEU A 346 4.94 -4.61 -17.79
N VAL A 347 4.13 -3.61 -18.20
CA VAL A 347 2.67 -3.75 -18.29
C VAL A 347 2.28 -4.92 -19.19
N THR A 348 2.91 -5.03 -20.38
CA THR A 348 2.65 -6.11 -21.33
C THR A 348 3.00 -7.46 -20.71
N ALA A 349 4.20 -7.61 -20.16
CA ALA A 349 4.66 -8.86 -19.56
C ALA A 349 3.77 -9.31 -18.38
N LEU A 350 3.32 -8.38 -17.53
CA LEU A 350 2.41 -8.70 -16.41
C LEU A 350 1.02 -9.08 -16.91
N ARG A 351 0.50 -8.44 -17.96
CA ARG A 351 -0.79 -8.81 -18.57
C ARG A 351 -0.75 -10.20 -19.21
N ASP A 352 0.33 -10.55 -19.87
CA ASP A 352 0.55 -11.90 -20.38
C ASP A 352 0.57 -12.94 -19.24
N GLY A 353 1.02 -12.53 -18.04
CA GLY A 353 0.95 -13.28 -16.79
C GLY A 353 -0.38 -13.18 -16.06
N SER A 354 -1.48 -12.76 -16.72
CA SER A 354 -2.85 -12.67 -16.20
C SER A 354 -3.06 -11.58 -15.11
N ALA A 355 -2.29 -10.49 -15.13
CA ALA A 355 -2.54 -9.37 -14.23
C ALA A 355 -3.81 -8.60 -14.62
N ASN A 356 -4.61 -8.22 -13.62
CA ASN A 356 -5.69 -7.25 -13.78
C ASN A 356 -5.10 -5.88 -14.10
N ALA A 357 -5.38 -5.38 -15.31
CA ALA A 357 -4.82 -4.11 -15.80
C ALA A 357 -5.80 -2.96 -15.54
N ILE A 358 -5.37 -2.02 -14.72
CA ILE A 358 -6.12 -0.81 -14.36
C ILE A 358 -5.42 0.39 -15.00
N GLU A 359 -6.02 0.95 -16.04
CA GLU A 359 -5.51 2.16 -16.66
C GLU A 359 -6.21 3.39 -16.06
N LEU A 360 -5.41 4.32 -15.55
CA LEU A 360 -5.92 5.57 -14.99
C LEU A 360 -5.74 6.71 -16.00
N SER A 361 -6.83 7.48 -16.19
CA SER A 361 -6.84 8.73 -16.94
C SER A 361 -7.18 9.91 -16.03
N LYS A 362 -6.99 11.11 -16.55
CA LYS A 362 -7.38 12.35 -15.85
C LYS A 362 -8.31 13.18 -16.72
N GLU A 363 -9.52 13.42 -16.23
CA GLU A 363 -10.52 14.26 -16.89
C GLU A 363 -11.02 15.34 -15.92
N ASP A 364 -11.02 16.60 -16.33
CA ASP A 364 -11.43 17.75 -15.49
C ASP A 364 -10.77 17.75 -14.11
N GLY A 365 -9.49 17.36 -14.04
CA GLY A 365 -8.73 17.25 -12.80
C GLY A 365 -8.96 15.93 -12.02
N ARG A 366 -9.98 15.14 -12.34
CA ARG A 366 -10.35 13.89 -11.66
C ARG A 366 -9.62 12.70 -12.29
N THR A 367 -9.21 11.78 -11.44
CA THR A 367 -8.74 10.46 -11.86
C THR A 367 -9.92 9.53 -12.10
N LEU A 368 -9.91 8.84 -13.22
CA LEU A 368 -10.89 7.84 -13.62
C LEU A 368 -10.18 6.55 -14.04
N ALA A 369 -10.81 5.40 -13.84
CA ALA A 369 -10.37 4.14 -14.42
C ALA A 369 -10.93 4.04 -15.85
N VAL A 370 -10.03 3.86 -16.83
CA VAL A 370 -10.42 3.78 -18.25
C VAL A 370 -11.20 2.49 -18.50
N GLY A 371 -12.33 2.63 -19.19
CA GLY A 371 -13.19 1.49 -19.53
C GLY A 371 -14.07 0.97 -18.39
N GLN A 372 -13.95 1.52 -17.18
CA GLN A 372 -14.84 1.18 -16.08
C GLN A 372 -16.13 2.00 -16.17
N GLY A 373 -17.25 1.36 -16.46
CA GLY A 373 -18.58 1.96 -16.37
C GLY A 373 -19.16 1.87 -14.95
N ILE A 374 -20.26 2.57 -14.71
CA ILE A 374 -20.95 2.54 -13.38
C ILE A 374 -21.36 1.11 -12.97
N LEU A 375 -21.64 0.24 -13.92
CA LEU A 375 -22.03 -1.15 -13.68
C LEU A 375 -20.83 -2.08 -13.42
N ASP A 376 -19.63 -1.63 -13.74
CA ASP A 376 -18.39 -2.39 -13.55
C ASP A 376 -17.73 -2.08 -12.20
N GLU A 377 -18.24 -1.08 -11.48
CA GLU A 377 -17.76 -0.76 -10.14
C GLU A 377 -18.19 -1.85 -9.14
N PRO A 378 -17.28 -2.29 -8.26
CA PRO A 378 -17.67 -3.15 -7.14
C PRO A 378 -18.77 -2.49 -6.30
N ALA A 379 -19.69 -3.30 -5.78
CA ALA A 379 -20.70 -2.80 -4.85
C ALA A 379 -20.02 -2.20 -3.62
N TRP A 380 -20.16 -0.89 -3.46
CA TRP A 380 -19.53 -0.15 -2.37
C TRP A 380 -20.53 0.79 -1.69
N HIS A 381 -20.52 0.78 -0.36
CA HIS A 381 -21.29 1.69 0.46
C HIS A 381 -20.38 2.28 1.55
N TRP A 382 -20.41 3.60 1.69
CA TRP A 382 -19.72 4.25 2.80
C TRP A 382 -20.55 4.13 4.07
N PRO A 383 -19.89 4.01 5.25
CA PRO A 383 -20.60 4.10 6.53
C PRO A 383 -21.28 5.46 6.69
N ASP A 384 -22.45 5.45 7.32
CA ASP A 384 -23.15 6.68 7.70
C ASP A 384 -22.44 7.39 8.86
N ARG A 385 -22.55 8.73 8.90
CA ARG A 385 -22.05 9.55 10.03
C ARG A 385 -23.00 9.57 11.20
#